data_b021dec1d09e9fc4f279b1da8573ffcd
#
_entry.id   b021dec1d09e9fc4f279b1da8573ffcd
#
_cell.length_a   1.000
_cell.length_b   1.000
_cell.length_c   1.000
_cell.angle_alpha   90.00
_cell.angle_beta   90.00
_cell.angle_gamma   90.00
#
_symmetry.space_group_name_H-M   'P 1'
#
loop_
_entity.id
_entity.type
_entity.pdbx_description
1 polymer ?
#
loop_
_entity_poly.entity_id
_entity_poly.type
_entity_poly.pdbx_seq_one_letter_code
_entity_poly.pdbx_strand_id
1 'polypeptide(L)'
;MFTGIIQATGTIAALEQRGGDMRITIHTGNLPLAAVRTGDSIAVSGVCLTATDITQGGFSSDVSVETLRRTVIGELEVNATVNLETALTLQTPLGGHLVSGHVDGIGTVVSRADESRSVRFVIEAPAELARYIATKGSICVDGVSLTVNRVEGAVFEVNIVPHTLQETTLDEYRPGRRVNLEVDLVARYLERLLLGDRAAQPGTSGGITREILEATGFTGKSG
;
A
#
# COMPACT_ATOMS: atom_id res chain seq x y z
N MET A 1 7.05 8.29 5.21
CA MET A 1 5.80 7.92 5.92
C MET A 1 4.66 8.72 5.36
N PHE A 2 3.47 8.13 5.28
CA PHE A 2 2.26 8.65 4.66
C PHE A 2 1.05 8.32 5.55
N THR A 3 -0.11 8.82 5.19
CA THR A 3 -1.37 8.60 5.95
C THR A 3 -2.32 7.63 5.25
N GLY A 4 -2.09 7.36 3.96
CA GLY A 4 -3.01 6.63 3.09
C GLY A 4 -4.25 7.44 2.68
N ILE A 5 -4.18 8.76 2.82
CA ILE A 5 -5.19 9.69 2.31
C ILE A 5 -4.65 10.33 1.04
N ILE A 6 -5.19 9.92 -0.09
CA ILE A 6 -4.75 10.38 -1.39
C ILE A 6 -5.05 11.88 -1.53
N GLN A 7 -4.05 12.63 -1.98
CA GLN A 7 -4.13 14.09 -2.13
C GLN A 7 -4.43 14.50 -3.59
N ALA A 8 -4.04 13.67 -4.55
CA ALA A 8 -4.32 13.87 -5.97
C ALA A 8 -4.15 12.57 -6.75
N THR A 9 -4.71 12.52 -7.94
CA THR A 9 -4.32 11.55 -8.96
C THR A 9 -3.37 12.22 -9.95
N GLY A 10 -2.35 11.47 -10.38
CA GLY A 10 -1.38 11.88 -11.39
C GLY A 10 -1.38 10.93 -12.57
N THR A 11 -0.52 11.20 -13.56
CA THR A 11 -0.34 10.35 -14.73
C THR A 11 1.14 10.11 -15.01
N ILE A 12 1.47 8.90 -15.48
CA ILE A 12 2.81 8.58 -15.94
C ILE A 12 3.11 9.32 -17.23
N ALA A 13 4.04 10.27 -17.20
CA ALA A 13 4.42 11.08 -18.36
C ALA A 13 5.50 10.40 -19.20
N ALA A 14 6.46 9.72 -18.57
CA ALA A 14 7.53 9.01 -19.27
C ALA A 14 8.09 7.87 -18.44
N LEU A 15 8.60 6.83 -19.10
CA LEU A 15 9.30 5.69 -18.55
C LEU A 15 10.59 5.49 -19.34
N GLU A 16 11.74 5.57 -18.68
CA GLU A 16 13.07 5.44 -19.28
C GLU A 16 13.87 4.33 -18.59
N GLN A 17 14.24 3.30 -19.33
CA GLN A 17 15.12 2.24 -18.82
C GLN A 17 16.54 2.75 -18.60
N ARG A 18 17.12 2.48 -17.42
CA ARG A 18 18.45 2.92 -17.02
C ARG A 18 19.23 1.77 -16.38
N GLY A 19 19.91 0.95 -17.19
CA GLY A 19 20.79 -0.10 -16.68
C GLY A 19 20.13 -1.15 -15.80
N GLY A 20 18.83 -1.40 -16.00
CA GLY A 20 18.01 -2.35 -15.20
C GLY A 20 17.02 -1.60 -14.29
N ASP A 21 17.38 -0.45 -13.77
CA ASP A 21 16.47 0.48 -13.09
C ASP A 21 15.60 1.24 -14.10
N MET A 22 14.58 1.94 -13.62
CA MET A 22 13.68 2.75 -14.45
C MET A 22 13.58 4.16 -13.89
N ARG A 23 13.77 5.17 -14.75
CA ARG A 23 13.36 6.52 -14.42
C ARG A 23 11.91 6.72 -14.82
N ILE A 24 11.09 7.13 -13.86
CA ILE A 24 9.70 7.45 -14.04
C ILE A 24 9.49 8.95 -13.91
N THR A 25 8.77 9.56 -14.86
CA THR A 25 8.32 10.94 -14.77
C THR A 25 6.81 10.98 -14.63
N ILE A 26 6.32 11.77 -13.68
CA ILE A 26 4.91 11.81 -13.28
C ILE A 26 4.39 13.24 -13.37
N HIS A 27 3.30 13.44 -14.09
CA HIS A 27 2.47 14.64 -13.97
C HIS A 27 1.58 14.50 -12.74
N THR A 28 1.63 15.46 -11.83
CA THR A 28 1.05 15.34 -10.49
C THR A 28 -0.35 15.94 -10.35
N GLY A 29 -0.95 16.41 -11.45
CA GLY A 29 -2.28 17.02 -11.39
C GLY A 29 -2.32 18.17 -10.38
N ASN A 30 -3.20 18.06 -9.39
CA ASN A 30 -3.40 19.08 -8.36
C ASN A 30 -2.56 18.85 -7.08
N LEU A 31 -1.63 17.90 -7.06
CA LEU A 31 -0.78 17.68 -5.88
C LEU A 31 0.04 18.94 -5.57
N PRO A 32 0.01 19.45 -4.32
CA PRO A 32 0.73 20.66 -3.95
C PRO A 32 2.24 20.38 -3.85
N LEU A 33 3.00 20.67 -4.90
CA LEU A 33 4.46 20.48 -4.93
C LEU A 33 5.26 21.63 -4.33
N ALA A 34 4.65 22.77 -3.96
CA ALA A 34 5.35 23.96 -3.52
C ALA A 34 6.25 23.76 -2.29
N ALA A 35 5.91 22.81 -1.42
CA ALA A 35 6.72 22.46 -0.25
C ALA A 35 7.65 21.27 -0.47
N VAL A 36 7.53 20.56 -1.60
CA VAL A 36 8.34 19.38 -1.92
C VAL A 36 9.69 19.80 -2.47
N ARG A 37 10.74 19.15 -2.01
CA ARG A 37 12.13 19.38 -2.43
C ARG A 37 12.72 18.10 -3.02
N THR A 38 13.74 18.25 -3.85
CA THR A 38 14.56 17.12 -4.30
C THR A 38 15.09 16.35 -3.09
N GLY A 39 14.88 15.03 -3.10
CA GLY A 39 15.19 14.14 -1.99
C GLY A 39 13.98 13.80 -1.10
N ASP A 40 12.88 14.53 -1.21
CA ASP A 40 11.67 14.20 -0.47
C ASP A 40 10.97 12.95 -1.06
N SER A 41 10.21 12.26 -0.22
CA SER A 41 9.44 11.09 -0.60
C SER A 41 8.03 11.49 -1.03
N ILE A 42 7.56 10.88 -2.11
CA ILE A 42 6.18 10.95 -2.58
C ILE A 42 5.70 9.51 -2.77
N ALA A 43 4.53 9.17 -2.24
CA ALA A 43 3.89 7.89 -2.51
C ALA A 43 3.22 7.94 -3.88
N VAL A 44 3.52 6.95 -4.72
CA VAL A 44 2.94 6.74 -6.04
C VAL A 44 2.23 5.39 -6.03
N SER A 45 0.91 5.39 -6.03
CA SER A 45 0.09 4.19 -5.81
C SER A 45 0.62 3.35 -4.62
N GLY A 46 0.93 4.03 -3.51
CA GLY A 46 1.43 3.41 -2.27
C GLY A 46 2.91 3.06 -2.28
N VAL A 47 3.64 3.30 -3.36
CA VAL A 47 5.10 3.07 -3.42
C VAL A 47 5.83 4.35 -3.07
N CYS A 48 6.67 4.31 -2.03
CA CYS A 48 7.53 5.43 -1.63
C CYS A 48 8.62 5.64 -2.68
N LEU A 49 8.56 6.76 -3.41
CA LEU A 49 9.56 7.16 -4.38
C LEU A 49 10.23 8.46 -3.97
N THR A 50 11.54 8.57 -4.20
CA THR A 50 12.31 9.79 -3.92
C THR A 50 12.25 10.73 -5.13
N ALA A 51 11.75 11.93 -4.96
CA ALA A 51 11.74 12.94 -6.00
C ALA A 51 13.18 13.40 -6.33
N THR A 52 13.64 13.15 -7.55
CA THR A 52 15.00 13.53 -8.00
C THR A 52 15.02 14.86 -8.74
N ASP A 53 14.02 15.08 -9.60
CA ASP A 53 13.77 16.34 -10.30
C ASP A 53 12.33 16.77 -10.08
N ILE A 54 12.14 18.03 -9.74
CA ILE A 54 10.83 18.63 -9.52
C ILE A 54 10.61 19.73 -10.53
N THR A 55 9.49 19.70 -11.22
CA THR A 55 9.04 20.72 -12.16
C THR A 55 7.74 21.37 -11.68
N GLN A 56 7.27 22.39 -12.38
CA GLN A 56 6.02 23.05 -12.04
C GLN A 56 4.77 22.13 -12.13
N GLY A 57 4.85 21.05 -12.92
CA GLY A 57 3.70 20.15 -13.17
C GLY A 57 3.95 18.70 -12.77
N GLY A 58 5.08 18.38 -12.13
CA GLY A 58 5.40 17.00 -11.80
C GLY A 58 6.78 16.77 -11.21
N PHE A 59 7.14 15.51 -11.11
CA PHE A 59 8.48 15.11 -10.65
C PHE A 59 8.96 13.85 -11.36
N SER A 60 10.28 13.61 -11.28
CA SER A 60 10.89 12.34 -11.69
C SER A 60 11.45 11.59 -10.50
N SER A 61 11.51 10.27 -10.61
CA SER A 61 12.14 9.40 -9.63
C SER A 61 12.85 8.25 -10.32
N ASP A 62 13.95 7.78 -9.72
CA ASP A 62 14.62 6.55 -10.16
C ASP A 62 14.10 5.38 -9.32
N VAL A 63 13.60 4.34 -10.01
CA VAL A 63 12.94 3.18 -9.41
C VAL A 63 13.82 1.96 -9.59
N SER A 64 14.21 1.32 -8.48
CA SER A 64 15.09 0.16 -8.51
C SER A 64 14.44 -1.08 -9.10
N VAL A 65 15.26 -2.02 -9.61
CA VAL A 65 14.80 -3.34 -10.08
C VAL A 65 13.95 -4.05 -9.02
N GLU A 66 14.32 -3.97 -7.74
CA GLU A 66 13.56 -4.61 -6.66
C GLU A 66 12.15 -4.01 -6.54
N THR A 67 12.02 -2.68 -6.57
CA THR A 67 10.73 -2.00 -6.54
C THR A 67 9.88 -2.36 -7.76
N LEU A 68 10.47 -2.39 -8.95
CA LEU A 68 9.78 -2.79 -10.18
C LEU A 68 9.23 -4.23 -10.12
N ARG A 69 9.96 -5.14 -9.46
CA ARG A 69 9.53 -6.55 -9.32
C ARG A 69 8.48 -6.76 -8.23
N ARG A 70 8.49 -5.95 -7.18
CA ARG A 70 7.64 -6.11 -6.00
C ARG A 70 6.35 -5.32 -6.05
N THR A 71 6.21 -4.44 -7.02
CA THR A 71 5.07 -3.51 -7.10
C THR A 71 4.48 -3.47 -8.51
N VAL A 72 3.26 -2.96 -8.62
CA VAL A 72 2.64 -2.74 -9.93
C VAL A 72 3.29 -1.59 -10.72
N ILE A 73 4.25 -0.84 -10.13
CA ILE A 73 4.99 0.23 -10.84
C ILE A 73 5.68 -0.33 -12.10
N GLY A 74 6.23 -1.56 -12.03
CA GLY A 74 6.90 -2.20 -13.17
C GLY A 74 5.96 -2.57 -14.34
N GLU A 75 4.65 -2.51 -14.13
CA GLU A 75 3.60 -2.85 -15.11
C GLU A 75 2.91 -1.60 -15.68
N LEU A 76 3.25 -0.41 -15.17
CA LEU A 76 2.63 0.83 -15.62
C LEU A 76 3.12 1.21 -17.02
N GLU A 77 2.20 1.79 -17.77
CA GLU A 77 2.45 2.37 -19.10
C GLU A 77 2.36 3.89 -19.04
N VAL A 78 2.88 4.56 -20.06
CA VAL A 78 2.68 6.00 -20.24
C VAL A 78 1.19 6.31 -20.32
N ASN A 79 0.75 7.37 -19.66
CA ASN A 79 -0.64 7.78 -19.40
C ASN A 79 -1.42 6.93 -18.37
N ALA A 80 -0.81 5.94 -17.73
CA ALA A 80 -1.46 5.28 -16.60
C ALA A 80 -1.71 6.26 -15.46
N THR A 81 -2.90 6.19 -14.85
CA THR A 81 -3.28 7.00 -13.69
C THR A 81 -2.74 6.38 -12.40
N VAL A 82 -2.23 7.22 -11.49
CA VAL A 82 -1.65 6.82 -10.20
C VAL A 82 -2.18 7.68 -9.06
N ASN A 83 -2.31 7.08 -7.88
CA ASN A 83 -2.61 7.79 -6.64
C ASN A 83 -1.36 8.49 -6.11
N LEU A 84 -1.48 9.70 -5.60
CA LEU A 84 -0.36 10.49 -5.11
C LEU A 84 -0.62 11.02 -3.69
N GLU A 85 0.42 10.92 -2.85
CA GLU A 85 0.45 11.50 -1.51
C GLU A 85 1.88 11.98 -1.19
N THR A 86 2.04 13.20 -0.69
CA THR A 86 3.33 13.70 -0.19
C THR A 86 3.63 13.13 1.19
N ALA A 87 4.91 13.02 1.54
CA ALA A 87 5.30 12.56 2.87
C ALA A 87 4.67 13.43 3.97
N LEU A 88 4.19 12.77 5.04
CA LEU A 88 3.62 13.47 6.20
C LEU A 88 4.69 14.29 6.92
N THR A 89 4.24 15.39 7.52
CA THR A 89 5.01 16.25 8.44
C THR A 89 4.46 16.08 9.85
N LEU A 90 5.12 16.68 10.85
CA LEU A 90 4.61 16.71 12.24
C LEU A 90 3.26 17.43 12.39
N GLN A 91 2.84 18.20 11.38
CA GLN A 91 1.58 18.94 11.38
C GLN A 91 0.48 18.26 10.55
N THR A 92 0.82 17.18 9.81
CA THR A 92 -0.14 16.47 8.97
C THR A 92 -1.10 15.67 9.84
N PRO A 93 -2.42 15.86 9.76
CA PRO A 93 -3.39 15.02 10.46
C PRO A 93 -3.32 13.58 9.96
N LEU A 94 -3.32 12.60 10.87
CA LEU A 94 -3.38 11.19 10.52
C LEU A 94 -4.84 10.77 10.27
N GLY A 95 -5.35 11.05 9.07
CA GLY A 95 -6.74 10.73 8.70
C GLY A 95 -6.99 9.26 8.36
N GLY A 96 -5.93 8.49 8.01
CA GLY A 96 -5.96 7.07 7.74
C GLY A 96 -5.22 6.26 8.81
N HIS A 97 -4.16 5.55 8.41
CA HIS A 97 -3.24 4.87 9.33
C HIS A 97 -1.78 5.16 8.93
N LEU A 98 -0.82 4.65 9.69
CA LEU A 98 0.60 4.82 9.34
C LEU A 98 0.97 3.95 8.15
N VAL A 99 1.20 4.57 7.00
CA VAL A 99 1.63 3.93 5.75
C VAL A 99 3.10 4.26 5.51
N SER A 100 3.93 3.26 5.29
CA SER A 100 5.36 3.47 5.06
C SER A 100 5.69 3.78 3.60
N GLY A 101 4.85 3.30 2.69
CA GLY A 101 5.11 3.28 1.25
C GLY A 101 5.99 2.10 0.83
N HIS A 102 6.11 1.09 1.69
CA HIS A 102 6.88 -0.12 1.45
C HIS A 102 5.93 -1.29 1.18
N VAL A 103 5.60 -1.46 -0.09
CA VAL A 103 4.66 -2.48 -0.56
C VAL A 103 5.11 -3.88 -0.14
N ASP A 104 4.19 -4.64 0.44
CA ASP A 104 4.41 -6.01 0.90
C ASP A 104 4.25 -7.06 -0.18
N GLY A 105 3.33 -6.78 -1.09
CA GLY A 105 3.01 -7.68 -2.19
C GLY A 105 1.95 -7.09 -3.11
N ILE A 106 1.65 -7.84 -4.14
CA ILE A 106 0.66 -7.47 -5.14
C ILE A 106 -0.56 -8.35 -4.95
N GLY A 107 -1.71 -7.72 -4.70
CA GLY A 107 -3.02 -8.37 -4.68
C GLY A 107 -3.71 -8.30 -6.02
N THR A 108 -4.83 -9.00 -6.11
CA THR A 108 -5.69 -9.01 -7.30
C THR A 108 -7.14 -8.71 -6.92
N VAL A 109 -7.77 -7.79 -7.61
CA VAL A 109 -9.21 -7.53 -7.48
C VAL A 109 -9.97 -8.73 -8.04
N VAL A 110 -10.68 -9.45 -7.18
CA VAL A 110 -11.48 -10.63 -7.54
C VAL A 110 -12.85 -10.23 -8.06
N SER A 111 -13.49 -9.28 -7.36
CA SER A 111 -14.80 -8.77 -7.78
C SER A 111 -15.01 -7.32 -7.36
N ARG A 112 -15.92 -6.65 -8.09
CA ARG A 112 -16.48 -5.34 -7.80
C ARG A 112 -18.00 -5.43 -7.85
N ALA A 113 -18.66 -4.89 -6.85
CA ALA A 113 -20.12 -4.84 -6.79
C ALA A 113 -20.60 -3.52 -6.20
N ASP A 114 -21.59 -2.91 -6.84
CA ASP A 114 -22.23 -1.71 -6.30
C ASP A 114 -23.10 -2.08 -5.08
N GLU A 115 -22.91 -1.35 -3.98
CA GLU A 115 -23.70 -1.47 -2.76
C GLU A 115 -24.33 -0.14 -2.39
N SER A 116 -25.53 0.11 -2.88
CA SER A 116 -26.24 1.38 -2.70
C SER A 116 -25.41 2.55 -3.24
N ARG A 117 -24.80 3.37 -2.36
CA ARG A 117 -23.97 4.53 -2.74
C ARG A 117 -22.46 4.23 -2.72
N SER A 118 -22.07 3.06 -2.26
CA SER A 118 -20.68 2.62 -2.14
C SER A 118 -20.38 1.47 -3.11
N VAL A 119 -19.12 1.14 -3.26
CA VAL A 119 -18.65 0.02 -4.07
C VAL A 119 -17.89 -0.95 -3.20
N ARG A 120 -18.30 -2.22 -3.19
CA ARG A 120 -17.59 -3.29 -2.52
C ARG A 120 -16.59 -3.92 -3.46
N PHE A 121 -15.35 -4.04 -3.00
CA PHE A 121 -14.30 -4.81 -3.66
C PHE A 121 -13.96 -6.04 -2.83
N VAL A 122 -13.76 -7.15 -3.52
CA VAL A 122 -13.13 -8.37 -2.99
C VAL A 122 -11.74 -8.45 -3.58
N ILE A 123 -10.73 -8.54 -2.73
CA ILE A 123 -9.32 -8.53 -3.14
C ILE A 123 -8.66 -9.79 -2.56
N GLU A 124 -7.90 -10.49 -3.40
CA GLU A 124 -7.06 -11.61 -2.99
C GLU A 124 -5.62 -11.10 -2.79
N ALA A 125 -5.10 -11.29 -1.58
CA ALA A 125 -3.71 -11.00 -1.23
C ALA A 125 -2.82 -12.23 -1.43
N PRO A 126 -1.49 -12.07 -1.54
CA PRO A 126 -0.56 -13.17 -1.37
C PRO A 126 -0.79 -13.91 -0.04
N ALA A 127 -0.71 -15.24 -0.06
CA ALA A 127 -1.05 -16.08 1.10
C ALA A 127 -0.23 -15.73 2.36
N GLU A 128 1.02 -15.30 2.18
CA GLU A 128 1.92 -14.87 3.27
C GLU A 128 1.44 -13.60 3.99
N LEU A 129 0.60 -12.78 3.34
CA LEU A 129 0.06 -11.56 3.93
C LEU A 129 -1.23 -11.81 4.71
N ALA A 130 -1.90 -12.95 4.52
CA ALA A 130 -3.19 -13.24 5.13
C ALA A 130 -3.23 -13.04 6.66
N ARG A 131 -2.15 -13.41 7.36
CA ARG A 131 -2.03 -13.30 8.82
C ARG A 131 -2.04 -11.87 9.36
N TYR A 132 -1.73 -10.88 8.52
CA TYR A 132 -1.69 -9.46 8.90
C TYR A 132 -2.99 -8.73 8.58
N ILE A 133 -3.89 -9.35 7.82
CA ILE A 133 -5.15 -8.76 7.38
C ILE A 133 -6.25 -9.21 8.34
N ALA A 134 -6.83 -8.26 9.07
CA ALA A 134 -7.83 -8.56 10.09
C ALA A 134 -9.13 -7.79 9.83
N THR A 135 -10.27 -8.42 10.13
CA THR A 135 -11.58 -7.75 10.09
C THR A 135 -11.58 -6.52 10.99
N LYS A 136 -12.01 -5.38 10.46
CA LYS A 136 -11.96 -4.05 11.08
C LYS A 136 -10.55 -3.48 11.30
N GLY A 137 -9.51 -4.16 10.81
CA GLY A 137 -8.16 -3.61 10.70
C GLY A 137 -8.00 -2.70 9.49
N SER A 138 -6.84 -2.05 9.41
CA SER A 138 -6.45 -1.21 8.27
C SER A 138 -5.65 -2.01 7.26
N ILE A 139 -5.80 -1.66 5.98
CA ILE A 139 -4.93 -2.11 4.89
C ILE A 139 -4.74 -0.95 3.92
N CYS A 140 -3.56 -0.86 3.33
CA CYS A 140 -3.28 0.10 2.27
C CYS A 140 -3.34 -0.61 0.91
N VAL A 141 -4.20 -0.10 0.01
CA VAL A 141 -4.38 -0.60 -1.36
C VAL A 141 -4.05 0.54 -2.32
N ASP A 142 -3.00 0.38 -3.15
CA ASP A 142 -2.48 1.43 -4.03
C ASP A 142 -2.37 2.80 -3.35
N GLY A 143 -1.88 2.82 -2.10
CA GLY A 143 -1.72 4.03 -1.30
C GLY A 143 -2.97 4.46 -0.52
N VAL A 144 -4.12 3.87 -0.75
CA VAL A 144 -5.37 4.23 -0.07
C VAL A 144 -5.53 3.45 1.23
N SER A 145 -5.67 4.15 2.35
CA SER A 145 -6.00 3.57 3.66
C SER A 145 -7.45 3.11 3.68
N LEU A 146 -7.68 1.82 3.87
CA LEU A 146 -9.00 1.22 3.83
C LEU A 146 -9.26 0.36 5.07
N THR A 147 -10.52 0.28 5.48
CA THR A 147 -10.97 -0.62 6.53
C THR A 147 -11.40 -1.96 5.93
N VAL A 148 -10.86 -3.03 6.46
CA VAL A 148 -11.24 -4.41 6.08
C VAL A 148 -12.57 -4.76 6.71
N ASN A 149 -13.58 -5.12 5.89
CA ASN A 149 -14.91 -5.48 6.38
C ASN A 149 -15.06 -6.96 6.70
N ARG A 150 -14.45 -7.81 5.87
CA ARG A 150 -14.47 -9.27 6.01
C ARG A 150 -13.14 -9.85 5.55
N VAL A 151 -12.74 -10.96 6.14
CA VAL A 151 -11.56 -11.75 5.74
C VAL A 151 -11.94 -13.22 5.70
N GLU A 152 -11.50 -13.92 4.66
CA GLU A 152 -11.58 -15.35 4.53
C GLU A 152 -10.29 -15.89 3.88
N GLY A 153 -9.41 -16.47 4.69
CA GLY A 153 -8.06 -16.83 4.24
C GLY A 153 -7.25 -15.61 3.79
N ALA A 154 -6.81 -15.62 2.54
CA ALA A 154 -6.08 -14.49 1.93
C ALA A 154 -7.01 -13.49 1.20
N VAL A 155 -8.32 -13.77 1.17
CA VAL A 155 -9.30 -12.90 0.50
C VAL A 155 -9.93 -11.96 1.52
N PHE A 156 -10.01 -10.69 1.19
CA PHE A 156 -10.63 -9.68 2.06
C PHE A 156 -11.58 -8.76 1.27
N GLU A 157 -12.50 -8.15 2.00
CA GLU A 157 -13.48 -7.22 1.45
C GLU A 157 -13.28 -5.82 2.03
N VAL A 158 -13.37 -4.83 1.15
CA VAL A 158 -13.39 -3.40 1.50
C VAL A 158 -14.60 -2.74 0.85
N ASN A 159 -15.12 -1.69 1.46
CA ASN A 159 -16.24 -0.93 0.92
C ASN A 159 -15.83 0.53 0.75
N ILE A 160 -15.92 1.03 -0.48
CA ILE A 160 -15.41 2.34 -0.87
C ILE A 160 -16.56 3.33 -1.02
N VAL A 161 -16.52 4.39 -0.25
CA VAL A 161 -17.51 5.48 -0.32
C VAL A 161 -17.33 6.34 -1.57
N PRO A 162 -18.37 7.04 -2.05
CA PRO A 162 -18.31 7.80 -3.30
C PRO A 162 -17.16 8.81 -3.37
N HIS A 163 -16.90 9.52 -2.29
CA HIS A 163 -15.81 10.49 -2.23
C HIS A 163 -14.45 9.85 -2.52
N THR A 164 -14.15 8.70 -1.89
CA THR A 164 -12.89 7.99 -2.11
C THR A 164 -12.77 7.47 -3.54
N LEU A 165 -13.87 7.02 -4.17
CA LEU A 165 -13.86 6.64 -5.57
C LEU A 165 -13.52 7.82 -6.49
N GLN A 166 -14.03 9.01 -6.20
CA GLN A 166 -13.80 10.22 -6.99
C GLN A 166 -12.37 10.76 -6.87
N GLU A 167 -11.77 10.65 -5.67
CA GLU A 167 -10.46 11.23 -5.38
C GLU A 167 -9.29 10.26 -5.64
N THR A 168 -9.58 9.02 -6.03
CA THR A 168 -8.58 7.97 -6.22
C THR A 168 -8.78 7.19 -7.52
N THR A 169 -7.81 6.36 -7.87
CA THR A 169 -7.90 5.46 -9.03
C THR A 169 -8.85 4.27 -8.81
N LEU A 170 -9.44 4.10 -7.62
CA LEU A 170 -10.27 2.92 -7.27
C LEU A 170 -11.51 2.78 -8.16
N ASP A 171 -12.06 3.87 -8.70
CA ASP A 171 -13.22 3.77 -9.59
C ASP A 171 -12.90 3.08 -10.94
N GLU A 172 -11.65 3.07 -11.34
CA GLU A 172 -11.19 2.38 -12.55
C GLU A 172 -11.03 0.87 -12.38
N TYR A 173 -11.08 0.36 -11.13
CA TYR A 173 -10.76 -1.04 -10.85
C TYR A 173 -11.83 -2.00 -11.35
N ARG A 174 -11.35 -3.09 -11.94
CA ARG A 174 -12.18 -4.19 -12.47
C ARG A 174 -11.57 -5.52 -12.02
N PRO A 175 -12.33 -6.61 -12.01
CA PRO A 175 -11.81 -7.95 -11.75
C PRO A 175 -10.59 -8.25 -12.61
N GLY A 176 -9.53 -8.80 -11.98
CA GLY A 176 -8.23 -9.04 -12.59
C GLY A 176 -7.22 -7.90 -12.44
N ARG A 177 -7.63 -6.69 -11.98
CA ARG A 177 -6.69 -5.59 -11.70
C ARG A 177 -5.73 -5.99 -10.59
N ARG A 178 -4.44 -5.81 -10.84
CA ARG A 178 -3.37 -5.96 -9.85
C ARG A 178 -3.21 -4.66 -9.06
N VAL A 179 -2.98 -4.79 -7.75
CA VAL A 179 -2.89 -3.65 -6.82
C VAL A 179 -1.74 -3.84 -5.84
N ASN A 180 -1.07 -2.77 -5.48
CA ASN A 180 -0.09 -2.77 -4.39
C ASN A 180 -0.78 -2.94 -3.04
N LEU A 181 -0.28 -3.84 -2.21
CA LEU A 181 -0.76 -4.03 -0.85
C LEU A 181 0.36 -3.71 0.14
N GLU A 182 0.05 -2.90 1.14
CA GLU A 182 0.87 -2.72 2.33
C GLU A 182 0.01 -3.02 3.56
N VAL A 183 0.46 -3.95 4.41
CA VAL A 183 -0.23 -4.29 5.65
C VAL A 183 0.07 -3.27 6.74
N ASP A 184 -0.79 -3.18 7.75
CA ASP A 184 -0.58 -2.27 8.87
C ASP A 184 0.76 -2.58 9.58
N LEU A 185 1.60 -1.55 9.75
CA LEU A 185 2.90 -1.66 10.40
C LEU A 185 2.82 -2.27 11.81
N VAL A 186 1.72 -2.01 12.52
CA VAL A 186 1.50 -2.57 13.86
C VAL A 186 1.51 -4.10 13.82
N ALA A 187 0.88 -4.70 12.81
CA ALA A 187 0.83 -6.16 12.66
C ALA A 187 2.23 -6.75 12.44
N ARG A 188 3.09 -6.10 11.66
CA ARG A 188 4.46 -6.53 11.40
C ARG A 188 5.34 -6.51 12.65
N TYR A 189 5.31 -5.40 13.37
CA TYR A 189 6.13 -5.28 14.59
C TYR A 189 5.61 -6.19 15.69
N LEU A 190 4.29 -6.37 15.81
CA LEU A 190 3.70 -7.31 16.76
C LEU A 190 4.18 -8.74 16.50
N GLU A 191 4.15 -9.20 15.24
CA GLU A 191 4.68 -10.51 14.87
C GLU A 191 6.16 -10.64 15.27
N ARG A 192 7.00 -9.65 14.93
CA ARG A 192 8.43 -9.70 15.21
C ARG A 192 8.72 -9.73 16.71
N LEU A 193 7.97 -8.97 17.50
CA LEU A 193 8.10 -8.95 18.97
C LEU A 193 7.64 -10.27 19.60
N LEU A 194 6.58 -10.89 19.10
CA LEU A 194 6.10 -12.20 19.59
C LEU A 194 7.08 -13.35 19.30
N LEU A 195 7.94 -13.23 18.29
CA LEU A 195 9.03 -14.17 18.06
C LEU A 195 10.10 -14.13 19.15
N GLY A 196 10.25 -12.99 19.86
CA GLY A 196 11.24 -12.82 20.93
C GLY A 196 12.66 -13.17 20.46
N ASP A 197 13.42 -13.92 21.25
CA ASP A 197 14.80 -14.33 20.93
C ASP A 197 14.90 -15.23 19.69
N ARG A 198 13.81 -15.90 19.32
CA ARG A 198 13.73 -16.68 18.07
C ARG A 198 13.86 -15.79 16.82
N ALA A 199 13.54 -14.51 16.94
CA ALA A 199 13.69 -13.55 15.85
C ALA A 199 15.14 -13.40 15.36
N ALA A 200 16.14 -13.73 16.18
CA ALA A 200 17.55 -13.67 15.82
C ALA A 200 18.04 -14.95 15.09
N GLN A 201 17.24 -16.02 15.03
CA GLN A 201 17.64 -17.27 14.44
C GLN A 201 17.39 -17.31 12.93
N PRO A 202 18.34 -17.76 12.10
CA PRO A 202 18.10 -17.92 10.66
C PRO A 202 16.95 -18.91 10.39
N GLY A 203 16.09 -18.58 9.42
CA GLY A 203 14.99 -19.46 9.01
C GLY A 203 13.71 -19.37 9.85
N THR A 204 13.64 -18.49 10.86
CA THR A 204 12.41 -18.26 11.65
C THR A 204 11.43 -17.28 11.00
N SER A 205 11.36 -17.24 9.69
CA SER A 205 10.31 -16.48 8.94
C SER A 205 8.92 -17.15 9.01
N GLY A 206 8.69 -18.01 9.99
CA GLY A 206 7.38 -18.61 10.26
C GLY A 206 6.56 -17.71 11.20
N GLY A 207 5.36 -17.32 10.78
CA GLY A 207 4.47 -16.44 11.52
C GLY A 207 4.10 -16.91 12.93
N ILE A 208 3.20 -16.19 13.58
CA ILE A 208 2.66 -16.52 14.90
C ILE A 208 2.03 -17.91 14.83
N THR A 209 2.66 -18.89 15.50
CA THR A 209 2.10 -20.24 15.64
C THR A 209 1.31 -20.33 16.94
N ARG A 210 0.42 -21.34 17.03
CA ARG A 210 -0.33 -21.63 18.25
C ARG A 210 0.61 -21.83 19.46
N GLU A 211 1.76 -22.48 19.23
CA GLU A 211 2.78 -22.70 20.27
C GLU A 211 3.38 -21.39 20.81
N ILE A 212 3.61 -20.40 19.93
CA ILE A 212 4.05 -19.05 20.33
C ILE A 212 2.99 -18.37 21.17
N LEU A 213 1.71 -18.44 20.76
CA LEU A 213 0.62 -17.85 21.52
C LEU A 213 0.42 -18.51 22.88
N GLU A 214 0.57 -19.83 22.97
CA GLU A 214 0.52 -20.59 24.21
C GLU A 214 1.69 -20.22 25.13
N ALA A 215 2.91 -20.14 24.59
CA ALA A 215 4.13 -19.78 25.34
C ALA A 215 4.12 -18.33 25.86
N THR A 216 3.44 -17.41 25.15
CA THR A 216 3.32 -16.00 25.53
C THR A 216 2.05 -15.68 26.34
N GLY A 217 1.21 -16.70 26.65
CA GLY A 217 0.01 -16.55 27.50
C GLY A 217 -1.21 -15.95 26.78
N PHE A 218 -1.20 -15.84 25.46
CA PHE A 218 -2.32 -15.33 24.68
C PHE A 218 -3.47 -16.35 24.48
N THR A 219 -3.21 -17.63 24.71
CA THR A 219 -4.27 -18.65 24.72
C THR A 219 -4.59 -18.99 26.17
N GLY A 220 -5.84 -18.70 26.60
CA GLY A 220 -6.32 -19.12 27.91
C GLY A 220 -6.20 -20.64 28.05
N LYS A 221 -5.72 -21.12 29.20
CA LYS A 221 -5.85 -22.55 29.55
C LYS A 221 -7.33 -22.87 29.54
N SER A 222 -7.75 -23.73 28.61
CA SER A 222 -9.07 -24.36 28.69
C SER A 222 -9.09 -25.18 29.98
N GLY A 223 -9.79 -24.68 30.98
CA GLY A 223 -10.11 -25.44 32.18
C GLY A 223 -11.19 -26.47 31.90
#